data_5375f8e4f993e469719bcd261b8f9392
#
_entry.id   5375f8e4f993e469719bcd261b8f9392
#
_cell.length_a   1.000
_cell.length_b   1.000
_cell.length_c   1.000
_cell.angle_alpha   90.00
_cell.angle_beta   90.00
_cell.angle_gamma   90.00
#
_symmetry.space_group_name_H-M   'P 1'
#
loop_
_entity.id
_entity.type
_entity.pdbx_description
1 polymer ?
#
loop_
_entity_poly.entity_id
_entity_poly.type
_entity_poly.pdbx_seq_one_letter_code
_entity_poly.pdbx_strand_id
1 'polypeptide(L)'
;MNINSGIKQAVILTIGIIVLGFCIKSGLESVISKDRKVVVKGLAEKEVEADKVTWPIVSKEIGNDLPELYQKINATTRTIRNFLVENGVKTNEINVNAPVVIDLKAERYGENRQGYRYNITSIITVTSKNVKLVRSIIARQGNLLQKGVAIVDGGYENPVKYEYVAFRQMKPKMMQEAIENAEQTTTQFAENSKSKIDKIMNADQGQFSIEDRDSNTPYIKKVRVVTTVTYSLKD
;
A
#
# COMPACT_ATOMS: atom_id res chain seq x y z
N MET A 1 -49.24 -34.17 -65.14
CA MET A 1 -48.49 -34.01 -63.90
C MET A 1 -47.23 -33.20 -64.18
N ASN A 2 -47.16 -31.95 -63.68
CA ASN A 2 -46.13 -30.96 -64.12
C ASN A 2 -44.76 -31.28 -63.48
N ILE A 3 -43.90 -31.96 -64.24
CA ILE A 3 -42.51 -32.29 -63.85
C ILE A 3 -41.71 -30.98 -63.56
N ASN A 4 -42.03 -29.87 -64.19
CA ASN A 4 -41.40 -28.57 -63.93
C ASN A 4 -41.68 -27.93 -62.57
N SER A 5 -42.77 -28.28 -61.91
CA SER A 5 -43.11 -27.80 -60.59
C SER A 5 -42.28 -28.48 -59.51
N GLY A 6 -42.06 -29.81 -59.60
CA GLY A 6 -41.23 -30.57 -58.64
C GLY A 6 -39.76 -30.19 -58.68
N ILE A 7 -39.23 -29.92 -59.88
CA ILE A 7 -37.84 -29.46 -60.05
C ILE A 7 -37.62 -28.07 -59.40
N LYS A 8 -38.56 -27.17 -59.58
CA LYS A 8 -38.48 -25.82 -58.96
C LYS A 8 -38.51 -25.91 -57.42
N GLN A 9 -39.37 -26.78 -56.84
CA GLN A 9 -39.46 -27.00 -55.40
C GLN A 9 -38.17 -27.62 -54.85
N ALA A 10 -37.59 -28.61 -55.55
CA ALA A 10 -36.35 -29.24 -55.21
C ALA A 10 -35.17 -28.24 -55.21
N VAL A 11 -35.08 -27.34 -56.16
CA VAL A 11 -34.06 -26.32 -56.27
C VAL A 11 -34.19 -25.31 -55.13
N ILE A 12 -35.40 -24.85 -54.79
CA ILE A 12 -35.63 -23.93 -53.68
C ILE A 12 -35.23 -24.58 -52.36
N LEU A 13 -35.58 -25.85 -52.15
CA LEU A 13 -35.24 -26.59 -50.93
C LEU A 13 -33.73 -26.78 -50.81
N THR A 14 -33.04 -27.08 -51.91
CA THR A 14 -31.58 -27.24 -51.92
C THR A 14 -30.89 -25.92 -51.55
N ILE A 15 -31.34 -24.79 -52.13
CA ILE A 15 -30.81 -23.46 -51.79
C ILE A 15 -31.06 -23.15 -50.32
N GLY A 16 -32.25 -23.45 -49.79
CA GLY A 16 -32.57 -23.28 -48.41
C GLY A 16 -31.65 -24.05 -47.46
N ILE A 17 -31.34 -25.31 -47.80
CA ILE A 17 -30.40 -26.14 -47.01
C ILE A 17 -28.96 -25.59 -47.09
N ILE A 18 -28.51 -25.12 -48.26
CA ILE A 18 -27.17 -24.51 -48.41
C ILE A 18 -27.05 -23.23 -47.54
N VAL A 19 -28.07 -22.37 -47.62
CA VAL A 19 -28.11 -21.15 -46.79
C VAL A 19 -28.13 -21.49 -45.30
N LEU A 20 -28.93 -22.47 -44.90
CA LEU A 20 -28.98 -22.93 -43.50
C LEU A 20 -27.62 -23.48 -43.06
N GLY A 21 -26.96 -24.28 -43.87
CA GLY A 21 -25.62 -24.80 -43.60
C GLY A 21 -24.58 -23.69 -43.43
N PHE A 22 -24.67 -22.65 -44.27
CA PHE A 22 -23.79 -21.48 -44.15
C PHE A 22 -24.04 -20.67 -42.87
N CYS A 23 -25.31 -20.48 -42.51
CA CYS A 23 -25.68 -19.81 -41.26
C CYS A 23 -25.19 -20.58 -40.01
N ILE A 24 -25.36 -21.92 -40.03
CA ILE A 24 -24.88 -22.77 -38.94
C ILE A 24 -23.35 -22.72 -38.84
N LYS A 25 -22.65 -22.82 -39.96
CA LYS A 25 -21.18 -22.71 -39.99
C LYS A 25 -20.71 -21.38 -39.46
N SER A 26 -21.25 -20.28 -39.92
CA SER A 26 -20.91 -18.92 -39.41
C SER A 26 -21.23 -18.74 -37.97
N GLY A 27 -22.34 -19.32 -37.46
CA GLY A 27 -22.69 -19.30 -36.06
C GLY A 27 -21.70 -20.07 -35.19
N LEU A 28 -21.29 -21.28 -35.62
CA LEU A 28 -20.29 -22.08 -34.91
C LEU A 28 -18.91 -21.42 -34.92
N GLU A 29 -18.45 -20.89 -36.02
CA GLU A 29 -17.18 -20.17 -36.12
C GLU A 29 -17.16 -18.95 -35.19
N SER A 30 -18.28 -18.22 -35.08
CA SER A 30 -18.42 -17.09 -34.12
C SER A 30 -18.34 -17.51 -32.65
N VAL A 31 -18.80 -18.73 -32.31
CA VAL A 31 -18.71 -19.27 -30.93
C VAL A 31 -17.30 -19.74 -30.63
N ILE A 32 -16.69 -20.49 -31.56
CA ILE A 32 -15.32 -21.04 -31.39
C ILE A 32 -14.28 -19.93 -31.36
N SER A 33 -14.43 -18.87 -32.15
CA SER A 33 -13.49 -17.74 -32.13
C SER A 33 -13.55 -16.92 -30.82
N LYS A 34 -14.68 -16.96 -30.09
CA LYS A 34 -14.82 -16.31 -28.79
C LYS A 34 -14.04 -17.00 -27.68
N ASP A 35 -13.68 -18.26 -27.83
CA ASP A 35 -12.93 -19.01 -26.83
C ASP A 35 -11.40 -18.78 -26.91
N ARG A 36 -10.91 -18.16 -27.97
CA ARG A 36 -9.49 -17.81 -28.08
C ARG A 36 -9.21 -16.52 -27.29
N LYS A 37 -8.70 -16.70 -26.11
CA LYS A 37 -8.39 -15.60 -25.18
C LYS A 37 -7.00 -15.75 -24.58
N VAL A 38 -6.40 -14.64 -24.26
CA VAL A 38 -5.17 -14.56 -23.50
C VAL A 38 -5.42 -13.74 -22.25
N VAL A 39 -4.94 -14.23 -21.10
CA VAL A 39 -4.99 -13.54 -19.82
C VAL A 39 -3.58 -13.10 -19.46
N VAL A 40 -3.40 -11.82 -19.28
CA VAL A 40 -2.11 -11.23 -18.93
C VAL A 40 -2.22 -10.39 -17.68
N LYS A 41 -1.09 -10.26 -16.97
CA LYS A 41 -0.97 -9.37 -15.84
C LYS A 41 -0.06 -8.21 -16.22
N GLY A 42 -0.60 -7.00 -16.15
CA GLY A 42 0.19 -5.78 -16.26
C GLY A 42 0.62 -5.32 -14.86
N LEU A 43 1.84 -4.86 -14.76
CA LEU A 43 2.46 -4.36 -13.55
C LEU A 43 2.85 -2.90 -13.73
N ALA A 44 2.52 -2.06 -12.74
CA ALA A 44 3.18 -0.78 -12.54
C ALA A 44 3.74 -0.70 -11.13
N GLU A 45 4.97 -0.22 -11.02
CA GLU A 45 5.69 -0.10 -9.76
C GLU A 45 6.45 1.23 -9.72
N LYS A 46 6.38 1.91 -8.58
CA LYS A 46 7.05 3.20 -8.41
C LYS A 46 7.55 3.39 -6.99
N GLU A 47 8.78 3.84 -6.86
CA GLU A 47 9.31 4.31 -5.59
C GLU A 47 8.98 5.79 -5.40
N VAL A 48 8.52 6.14 -4.19
CA VAL A 48 8.17 7.50 -3.80
C VAL A 48 8.65 7.79 -2.39
N GLU A 49 8.99 9.04 -2.09
CA GLU A 49 9.24 9.46 -0.71
C GLU A 49 7.90 9.52 0.05
N ALA A 50 7.90 9.06 1.30
CA ALA A 50 6.78 9.26 2.21
C ALA A 50 6.49 10.76 2.38
N ASP A 51 5.23 11.11 2.49
CA ASP A 51 4.75 12.49 2.64
C ASP A 51 4.14 12.79 4.01
N LYS A 52 4.19 11.80 4.91
CA LYS A 52 3.79 11.92 6.30
C LYS A 52 4.68 11.06 7.17
N VAL A 53 5.07 11.57 8.32
CA VAL A 53 5.81 10.84 9.35
C VAL A 53 5.11 10.97 10.69
N THR A 54 5.06 9.87 11.43
CA THR A 54 4.63 9.82 12.83
C THR A 54 5.80 9.28 13.64
N TRP A 55 6.35 10.12 14.51
CA TRP A 55 7.49 9.81 15.37
C TRP A 55 7.09 9.88 16.84
N PRO A 56 6.86 8.75 17.51
CA PRO A 56 6.70 8.69 18.96
C PRO A 56 8.07 8.78 19.65
N ILE A 57 8.20 9.70 20.59
CA ILE A 57 9.38 9.90 21.44
C ILE A 57 9.01 9.40 22.82
N VAL A 58 9.62 8.30 23.24
CA VAL A 58 9.34 7.66 24.52
C VAL A 58 10.39 8.05 25.54
N SER A 59 9.96 8.56 26.69
CA SER A 59 10.82 8.80 27.85
C SER A 59 10.27 8.07 29.07
N LYS A 60 11.18 7.59 29.92
CA LYS A 60 10.83 6.84 31.15
C LYS A 60 11.62 7.37 32.34
N GLU A 61 10.94 7.43 33.48
CA GLU A 61 11.54 7.75 34.79
C GLU A 61 11.16 6.65 35.77
N ILE A 62 12.09 6.31 36.67
CA ILE A 62 11.89 5.31 37.71
C ILE A 62 12.21 5.89 39.09
N GLY A 63 11.47 5.48 40.11
CA GLY A 63 11.68 5.94 41.48
C GLY A 63 10.67 5.39 42.47
N ASN A 64 10.72 5.91 43.70
CA ASN A 64 9.83 5.48 44.78
C ASN A 64 8.81 6.54 45.18
N ASP A 65 9.01 7.79 44.79
CA ASP A 65 8.13 8.93 45.09
C ASP A 65 7.39 9.35 43.80
N LEU A 66 6.10 9.14 43.77
CA LEU A 66 5.28 9.41 42.58
C LEU A 66 5.15 10.91 42.24
N PRO A 67 4.93 11.83 43.23
CA PRO A 67 4.96 13.27 42.98
C PRO A 67 6.28 13.77 42.39
N GLU A 68 7.42 13.30 42.93
CA GLU A 68 8.75 13.64 42.37
C GLU A 68 8.93 13.14 40.93
N LEU A 69 8.56 11.89 40.69
CA LEU A 69 8.61 11.31 39.33
C LEU A 69 7.74 12.08 38.35
N TYR A 70 6.54 12.52 38.77
CA TYR A 70 5.65 13.30 37.94
C TYR A 70 6.26 14.66 37.60
N GLN A 71 6.96 15.31 38.52
CA GLN A 71 7.68 16.56 38.25
C GLN A 71 8.83 16.33 37.27
N LYS A 72 9.62 15.26 37.43
CA LYS A 72 10.72 14.89 36.55
C LYS A 72 10.23 14.64 35.13
N ILE A 73 9.21 13.78 34.95
CA ILE A 73 8.70 13.46 33.63
C ILE A 73 8.09 14.68 32.91
N ASN A 74 7.47 15.61 33.66
CA ASN A 74 6.98 16.87 33.11
C ASN A 74 8.12 17.81 32.68
N ALA A 75 9.23 17.84 33.43
CA ALA A 75 10.42 18.60 33.03
C ALA A 75 11.05 18.02 31.77
N THR A 76 11.21 16.70 31.71
CA THR A 76 11.66 15.95 30.52
C THR A 76 10.77 16.22 29.31
N THR A 77 9.45 16.16 29.48
CA THR A 77 8.46 16.45 28.42
C THR A 77 8.60 17.88 27.89
N ARG A 78 8.78 18.88 28.76
CA ARG A 78 9.01 20.27 28.36
C ARG A 78 10.31 20.42 27.58
N THR A 79 11.39 19.78 28.02
CA THR A 79 12.69 19.82 27.33
C THR A 79 12.60 19.23 25.93
N ILE A 80 11.94 18.09 25.77
CA ILE A 80 11.72 17.47 24.46
C ILE A 80 10.88 18.40 23.57
N ARG A 81 9.77 18.94 24.08
CA ARG A 81 8.90 19.85 23.32
C ARG A 81 9.65 21.10 22.85
N ASN A 82 10.44 21.72 23.74
CA ASN A 82 11.24 22.89 23.37
C ASN A 82 12.26 22.55 22.30
N PHE A 83 12.96 21.43 22.43
CA PHE A 83 13.89 20.95 21.42
C PHE A 83 13.22 20.77 20.06
N LEU A 84 12.03 20.20 20.00
CA LEU A 84 11.29 20.02 18.77
C LEU A 84 10.92 21.36 18.12
N VAL A 85 10.40 22.30 18.91
CA VAL A 85 10.01 23.64 18.43
C VAL A 85 11.23 24.44 17.98
N GLU A 86 12.32 24.43 18.74
CA GLU A 86 13.60 25.07 18.38
C GLU A 86 14.17 24.53 17.06
N ASN A 87 13.89 23.26 16.73
CA ASN A 87 14.30 22.64 15.48
C ASN A 87 13.25 22.74 14.35
N GLY A 88 12.19 23.54 14.53
CA GLY A 88 11.24 23.89 13.48
C GLY A 88 9.98 23.03 13.38
N VAL A 89 9.73 22.13 14.34
CA VAL A 89 8.46 21.40 14.40
C VAL A 89 7.37 22.34 14.90
N LYS A 90 6.26 22.40 14.19
CA LYS A 90 5.13 23.25 14.59
C LYS A 90 4.43 22.68 15.83
N THR A 91 3.96 23.57 16.70
CA THR A 91 3.29 23.13 17.95
C THR A 91 2.05 22.25 17.72
N ASN A 92 1.34 22.48 16.61
CA ASN A 92 0.17 21.67 16.24
C ASN A 92 0.53 20.28 15.65
N GLU A 93 1.80 20.04 15.38
CA GLU A 93 2.33 18.74 14.95
C GLU A 93 2.82 17.89 16.14
N ILE A 94 2.85 18.48 17.34
CA ILE A 94 3.34 17.85 18.59
C ILE A 94 2.13 17.51 19.46
N ASN A 95 1.94 16.24 19.73
CA ASN A 95 0.94 15.74 20.68
C ASN A 95 1.64 15.15 21.91
N VAL A 96 1.25 15.56 23.12
CA VAL A 96 1.76 15.04 24.39
C VAL A 96 0.68 14.16 25.00
N ASN A 97 0.94 12.87 25.10
CA ASN A 97 0.03 11.93 25.74
C ASN A 97 0.11 12.04 27.28
N ALA A 98 -0.96 11.67 27.94
CA ALA A 98 -0.91 11.52 29.40
C ALA A 98 0.13 10.46 29.78
N PRO A 99 0.96 10.70 30.82
CA PRO A 99 1.94 9.71 31.24
C PRO A 99 1.24 8.48 31.84
N VAL A 100 1.83 7.32 31.57
CA VAL A 100 1.39 6.02 32.11
C VAL A 100 2.30 5.62 33.29
N VAL A 101 1.70 5.21 34.37
CA VAL A 101 2.42 4.75 35.60
C VAL A 101 2.21 3.26 35.78
N ILE A 102 3.29 2.54 36.03
CA ILE A 102 3.29 1.13 36.42
C ILE A 102 3.84 1.02 37.85
N ASP A 103 3.06 0.39 38.73
CA ASP A 103 3.54 0.01 40.06
C ASP A 103 4.21 -1.35 40.00
N LEU A 104 5.54 -1.36 39.88
CA LEU A 104 6.34 -2.57 39.72
C LEU A 104 6.24 -3.54 40.91
N LYS A 105 5.81 -3.04 42.08
CA LYS A 105 5.62 -3.90 43.27
C LYS A 105 4.25 -4.57 43.25
N ALA A 106 3.25 -3.96 42.61
CA ALA A 106 1.92 -4.54 42.48
C ALA A 106 1.86 -5.62 41.40
N GLU A 107 2.67 -5.50 40.35
CA GLU A 107 2.65 -6.43 39.20
C GLU A 107 3.57 -7.66 39.37
N ARG A 108 4.49 -7.64 40.30
CA ARG A 108 5.42 -8.77 40.50
C ARG A 108 4.92 -9.76 41.55
N TYR A 109 4.60 -10.96 41.07
CA TYR A 109 4.50 -12.15 41.87
C TYR A 109 5.92 -12.67 42.17
N GLY A 110 6.46 -12.49 43.40
CA GLY A 110 7.74 -13.05 43.79
C GLY A 110 8.48 -12.24 44.85
N GLU A 111 9.46 -12.88 45.55
CA GLU A 111 10.13 -12.34 46.74
C GLU A 111 11.16 -11.22 46.49
N ASN A 112 11.53 -10.92 45.25
CA ASN A 112 12.56 -9.95 44.94
C ASN A 112 11.99 -8.52 44.84
N ARG A 113 11.77 -7.90 46.04
CA ARG A 113 11.26 -6.53 46.19
C ARG A 113 12.35 -5.45 46.12
N GLN A 114 13.56 -5.79 45.65
CA GLN A 114 14.62 -4.82 45.47
C GLN A 114 14.39 -4.00 44.18
N GLY A 115 14.59 -2.70 44.27
CA GLY A 115 14.45 -1.78 43.14
C GLY A 115 13.38 -0.71 43.35
N TYR A 116 13.21 0.11 42.32
CA TYR A 116 12.23 1.19 42.36
C TYR A 116 10.80 0.64 42.24
N ARG A 117 9.85 1.36 42.89
CA ARG A 117 8.46 0.98 42.92
C ARG A 117 7.70 1.40 41.68
N TYR A 118 7.96 2.58 41.15
CA TYR A 118 7.21 3.17 40.05
C TYR A 118 8.06 3.32 38.80
N ASN A 119 7.46 3.02 37.69
CA ASN A 119 7.94 3.36 36.33
C ASN A 119 6.89 4.27 35.69
N ILE A 120 7.29 5.49 35.36
CA ILE A 120 6.42 6.41 34.62
C ILE A 120 6.94 6.58 33.21
N THR A 121 6.05 6.43 32.22
CA THR A 121 6.34 6.55 30.80
C THR A 121 5.57 7.71 30.21
N SER A 122 6.25 8.61 29.49
CA SER A 122 5.65 9.68 28.71
C SER A 122 5.96 9.46 27.22
N ILE A 123 4.96 9.69 26.38
CA ILE A 123 5.08 9.60 24.94
C ILE A 123 4.68 10.93 24.32
N ILE A 124 5.61 11.52 23.58
CA ILE A 124 5.38 12.70 22.76
C ILE A 124 5.36 12.25 21.30
N THR A 125 4.26 12.48 20.61
CA THR A 125 4.13 12.07 19.21
C THR A 125 4.24 13.29 18.31
N VAL A 126 5.20 13.27 17.37
CA VAL A 126 5.32 14.24 16.30
C VAL A 126 4.66 13.65 15.06
N THR A 127 3.66 14.36 14.52
CA THR A 127 3.02 13.99 13.24
C THR A 127 3.17 15.14 12.27
N SER A 128 3.97 14.96 11.22
CA SER A 128 4.30 16.03 10.28
C SER A 128 4.27 15.54 8.83
N LYS A 129 3.94 16.47 7.92
CA LYS A 129 4.11 16.29 6.48
C LYS A 129 5.53 16.62 6.00
N ASN A 130 6.32 17.31 6.83
CA ASN A 130 7.71 17.62 6.51
C ASN A 130 8.63 16.46 6.95
N VAL A 131 8.56 15.35 6.22
CA VAL A 131 9.34 14.14 6.51
C VAL A 131 10.84 14.43 6.59
N LYS A 132 11.37 15.28 5.70
CA LYS A 132 12.81 15.61 5.65
C LYS A 132 13.25 16.32 6.94
N LEU A 133 12.45 17.27 7.42
CA LEU A 133 12.72 17.96 8.68
C LEU A 133 12.76 16.97 9.85
N VAL A 134 11.70 16.17 10.01
CA VAL A 134 11.61 15.23 11.14
C VAL A 134 12.76 14.22 11.11
N ARG A 135 13.11 13.68 9.94
CA ARG A 135 14.27 12.79 9.79
C ARG A 135 15.58 13.45 10.23
N SER A 136 15.78 14.73 9.87
CA SER A 136 16.98 15.47 10.30
C SER A 136 17.03 15.68 11.82
N ILE A 137 15.86 15.79 12.48
CA ILE A 137 15.77 15.92 13.94
C ILE A 137 16.01 14.55 14.60
N ILE A 138 15.46 13.47 14.06
CA ILE A 138 15.72 12.10 14.52
C ILE A 138 17.23 11.81 14.51
N ALA A 139 17.92 12.18 13.42
CA ALA A 139 19.38 11.99 13.32
C ALA A 139 20.17 12.80 14.39
N ARG A 140 19.59 13.87 14.93
CA ARG A 140 20.18 14.72 15.96
C ARG A 140 19.57 14.52 17.34
N GLN A 141 18.75 13.49 17.55
CA GLN A 141 18.10 13.21 18.85
C GLN A 141 19.11 13.01 20.00
N GLY A 142 20.36 12.63 19.69
CA GLY A 142 21.46 12.57 20.64
C GLY A 142 21.72 13.89 21.40
N ASN A 143 21.33 15.04 20.83
CA ASN A 143 21.41 16.33 21.52
C ASN A 143 20.50 16.41 22.76
N LEU A 144 19.44 15.59 22.81
CA LEU A 144 18.59 15.49 23.99
C LEU A 144 19.31 14.80 25.16
N LEU A 145 20.20 13.83 24.87
CA LEU A 145 21.05 13.21 25.90
C LEU A 145 21.94 14.26 26.59
N GLN A 146 22.49 15.20 25.83
CA GLN A 146 23.30 16.31 26.41
C GLN A 146 22.47 17.24 27.29
N LYS A 147 21.15 17.33 27.06
CA LYS A 147 20.21 18.07 27.92
C LYS A 147 19.67 17.20 29.09
N GLY A 148 20.25 16.02 29.33
CA GLY A 148 19.85 15.12 30.43
C GLY A 148 18.57 14.32 30.14
N VAL A 149 18.10 14.27 28.90
CA VAL A 149 16.89 13.52 28.52
C VAL A 149 17.29 12.21 27.86
N ALA A 150 16.94 11.10 28.50
CA ALA A 150 17.08 9.76 27.94
C ALA A 150 15.83 9.42 27.12
N ILE A 151 16.00 9.32 25.80
CA ILE A 151 15.00 8.74 24.92
C ILE A 151 15.22 7.23 24.91
N VAL A 152 14.16 6.47 25.19
CA VAL A 152 14.21 5.01 25.09
C VAL A 152 13.65 4.57 23.74
N ASP A 153 14.14 3.43 23.26
CA ASP A 153 13.57 2.82 22.07
C ASP A 153 12.10 2.50 22.31
N GLY A 154 11.23 2.96 21.42
CA GLY A 154 9.80 2.70 21.46
C GLY A 154 9.44 1.23 21.18
N GLY A 155 10.40 0.44 20.72
CA GLY A 155 10.22 -0.96 20.36
C GLY A 155 9.15 -1.15 19.29
N TYR A 156 8.52 -2.31 19.29
CA TYR A 156 7.45 -2.65 18.35
C TYR A 156 6.15 -1.85 18.59
N GLU A 157 5.93 -1.33 19.80
CA GLU A 157 4.71 -0.60 20.13
C GLU A 157 4.71 0.84 19.60
N ASN A 158 5.88 1.47 19.57
CA ASN A 158 6.04 2.88 19.21
C ASN A 158 7.10 3.09 18.12
N PRO A 159 7.03 2.43 16.96
CA PRO A 159 7.98 2.63 15.87
C PRO A 159 7.76 3.97 15.18
N VAL A 160 8.81 4.52 14.58
CA VAL A 160 8.65 5.64 13.64
C VAL A 160 7.93 5.12 12.40
N LYS A 161 6.80 5.73 12.07
CA LYS A 161 5.98 5.35 10.90
C LYS A 161 6.10 6.39 9.81
N TYR A 162 6.35 5.93 8.60
CA TYR A 162 6.34 6.75 7.39
C TYR A 162 5.17 6.31 6.52
N GLU A 163 4.41 7.26 5.99
CA GLU A 163 3.22 7.00 5.18
C GLU A 163 3.27 7.82 3.90
N TYR A 164 2.70 7.28 2.83
CA TYR A 164 2.45 8.00 1.60
C TYR A 164 0.95 8.21 1.41
N VAL A 165 0.45 9.39 1.79
CA VAL A 165 -1.00 9.73 1.79
C VAL A 165 -1.46 10.36 0.48
N ALA A 166 -0.56 10.94 -0.32
CA ALA A 166 -0.87 11.51 -1.63
C ALA A 166 -1.15 10.46 -2.72
N PHE A 167 -1.18 9.20 -2.35
CA PHE A 167 -1.42 8.06 -3.25
C PHE A 167 -2.63 8.23 -4.18
N ARG A 168 -3.72 8.86 -3.70
CA ARG A 168 -4.93 9.07 -4.49
C ARG A 168 -4.67 9.79 -5.82
N GLN A 169 -3.71 10.72 -5.84
CA GLN A 169 -3.36 11.49 -7.04
C GLN A 169 -2.55 10.66 -8.06
N MET A 170 -1.78 9.69 -7.57
CA MET A 170 -0.93 8.84 -8.42
C MET A 170 -1.70 7.64 -9.00
N LYS A 171 -2.77 7.22 -8.34
CA LYS A 171 -3.54 6.03 -8.69
C LYS A 171 -3.93 5.94 -10.17
N PRO A 172 -4.52 6.99 -10.80
CA PRO A 172 -4.94 6.90 -12.22
C PRO A 172 -3.77 6.64 -13.16
N LYS A 173 -2.63 7.31 -12.93
CA LYS A 173 -1.44 7.17 -13.77
C LYS A 173 -0.85 5.77 -13.66
N MET A 174 -0.74 5.23 -12.46
CA MET A 174 -0.24 3.86 -12.26
C MET A 174 -1.16 2.81 -12.88
N MET A 175 -2.47 3.03 -12.83
CA MET A 175 -3.43 2.15 -13.51
C MET A 175 -3.22 2.15 -15.02
N GLN A 176 -3.04 3.33 -15.61
CA GLN A 176 -2.75 3.45 -17.04
C GLN A 176 -1.46 2.71 -17.39
N GLU A 177 -0.37 2.94 -16.65
CA GLU A 177 0.92 2.25 -16.86
C GLU A 177 0.78 0.72 -16.76
N ALA A 178 -0.02 0.22 -15.82
CA ALA A 178 -0.25 -1.22 -15.68
C ALA A 178 -1.04 -1.81 -16.87
N ILE A 179 -2.04 -1.08 -17.38
CA ILE A 179 -2.82 -1.51 -18.56
C ILE A 179 -1.94 -1.49 -19.81
N GLU A 180 -1.14 -0.45 -20.02
CA GLU A 180 -0.20 -0.34 -21.13
C GLU A 180 0.83 -1.48 -21.10
N ASN A 181 1.34 -1.82 -19.91
CA ASN A 181 2.25 -2.96 -19.74
C ASN A 181 1.57 -4.31 -20.07
N ALA A 182 0.30 -4.49 -19.69
CA ALA A 182 -0.49 -5.67 -20.06
C ALA A 182 -0.67 -5.76 -21.58
N GLU A 183 -0.98 -4.65 -22.24
CA GLU A 183 -1.15 -4.59 -23.70
C GLU A 183 0.14 -4.94 -24.44
N GLN A 184 1.28 -4.36 -24.04
CA GLN A 184 2.58 -4.67 -24.61
C GLN A 184 2.92 -6.16 -24.46
N THR A 185 2.70 -6.73 -23.28
CA THR A 185 2.92 -8.16 -23.04
C THR A 185 2.01 -9.02 -23.93
N THR A 186 0.75 -8.62 -24.09
CA THR A 186 -0.21 -9.34 -24.93
C THR A 186 0.18 -9.27 -26.40
N THR A 187 0.66 -8.11 -26.87
CA THR A 187 1.14 -7.93 -28.24
C THR A 187 2.28 -8.88 -28.55
N GLN A 188 3.29 -8.95 -27.69
CA GLN A 188 4.40 -9.89 -27.85
C GLN A 188 3.93 -11.35 -27.85
N PHE A 189 2.97 -11.69 -26.99
CA PHE A 189 2.40 -13.05 -26.96
C PHE A 189 1.65 -13.37 -28.25
N ALA A 190 0.84 -12.44 -28.75
CA ALA A 190 0.07 -12.61 -30.00
C ALA A 190 1.01 -12.79 -31.19
N GLU A 191 2.06 -11.98 -31.31
CA GLU A 191 3.07 -12.09 -32.39
C GLU A 191 3.75 -13.46 -32.36
N ASN A 192 4.20 -13.91 -31.17
CA ASN A 192 4.85 -15.22 -31.00
C ASN A 192 3.93 -16.40 -31.34
N SER A 193 2.62 -16.25 -31.10
CA SER A 193 1.59 -17.26 -31.42
C SER A 193 1.00 -17.11 -32.84
N LYS A 194 1.51 -16.20 -33.66
CA LYS A 194 0.99 -15.84 -34.99
C LYS A 194 -0.49 -15.47 -34.98
N SER A 195 -0.93 -14.85 -33.91
CA SER A 195 -2.29 -14.34 -33.71
C SER A 195 -2.25 -12.81 -33.60
N LYS A 196 -3.41 -12.18 -33.67
CA LYS A 196 -3.57 -10.73 -33.46
C LYS A 196 -4.46 -10.48 -32.22
N ILE A 197 -4.17 -9.43 -31.51
CA ILE A 197 -5.07 -8.94 -30.43
C ILE A 197 -6.31 -8.34 -31.08
N ASP A 198 -7.49 -8.65 -30.56
CA ASP A 198 -8.74 -8.07 -31.02
C ASP A 198 -9.23 -7.00 -30.03
N LYS A 199 -9.79 -7.41 -28.90
CA LYS A 199 -10.38 -6.49 -27.93
C LYS A 199 -10.23 -6.98 -26.49
N ILE A 200 -10.34 -6.06 -25.55
CA ILE A 200 -10.44 -6.38 -24.14
C ILE A 200 -11.80 -7.04 -23.88
N MET A 201 -11.79 -8.23 -23.31
CA MET A 201 -12.99 -8.95 -22.87
C MET A 201 -13.31 -8.69 -21.43
N ASN A 202 -12.28 -8.62 -20.57
CA ASN A 202 -12.39 -8.32 -19.14
C ASN A 202 -11.13 -7.64 -18.65
N ALA A 203 -11.28 -6.74 -17.69
CA ALA A 203 -10.18 -6.10 -17.01
C ALA A 203 -10.50 -6.00 -15.52
N ASP A 204 -9.70 -6.68 -14.69
CA ASP A 204 -9.81 -6.64 -13.25
C ASP A 204 -8.73 -5.74 -12.68
N GLN A 205 -9.17 -4.71 -11.98
CA GLN A 205 -8.28 -3.84 -11.24
C GLN A 205 -7.77 -4.59 -10.01
N GLY A 206 -6.47 -4.89 -9.97
CA GLY A 206 -5.83 -5.47 -8.79
C GLY A 206 -5.72 -4.47 -7.63
N GLN A 207 -5.32 -4.99 -6.49
CA GLN A 207 -5.07 -4.17 -5.32
C GLN A 207 -3.75 -3.40 -5.47
N PHE A 208 -3.74 -2.18 -4.93
CA PHE A 208 -2.50 -1.46 -4.72
C PHE A 208 -1.88 -1.90 -3.40
N SER A 209 -0.58 -2.16 -3.41
CA SER A 209 0.22 -2.28 -2.21
C SER A 209 1.13 -1.07 -2.07
N ILE A 210 1.32 -0.61 -0.82
CA ILE A 210 2.26 0.43 -0.45
C ILE A 210 3.07 -0.14 0.70
N GLU A 211 4.31 -0.44 0.43
CA GLU A 211 5.22 -1.08 1.37
C GLU A 211 6.49 -0.24 1.51
N ASP A 212 7.25 -0.47 2.56
CA ASP A 212 8.58 0.11 2.68
C ASP A 212 9.49 -0.50 1.61
N ARG A 213 10.34 0.32 0.98
CA ARG A 213 11.30 -0.19 0.01
C ARG A 213 12.21 -1.24 0.64
N ASP A 214 12.68 -0.94 1.84
CA ASP A 214 13.50 -1.82 2.66
C ASP A 214 13.45 -1.36 4.14
N SER A 215 13.93 -2.21 5.05
CA SER A 215 13.93 -1.93 6.49
C SER A 215 14.82 -0.75 6.91
N ASN A 216 15.82 -0.37 6.11
CA ASN A 216 16.76 0.70 6.43
C ASN A 216 16.33 2.05 5.86
N THR A 217 15.44 2.03 4.87
CA THR A 217 14.90 3.23 4.22
C THR A 217 13.37 3.25 4.22
N PRO A 218 12.70 3.10 5.38
CA PRO A 218 11.24 3.02 5.48
C PRO A 218 10.52 4.30 5.03
N TYR A 219 11.26 5.39 4.86
CA TYR A 219 10.77 6.66 4.32
C TYR A 219 10.67 6.68 2.79
N ILE A 220 11.15 5.63 2.10
CA ILE A 220 10.90 5.39 0.68
C ILE A 220 9.87 4.29 0.59
N LYS A 221 8.77 4.59 -0.10
CA LYS A 221 7.67 3.64 -0.29
C LYS A 221 7.70 3.09 -1.70
N LYS A 222 7.49 1.80 -1.80
CA LYS A 222 7.29 1.08 -3.04
C LYS A 222 5.79 0.91 -3.25
N VAL A 223 5.25 1.62 -4.23
CA VAL A 223 3.85 1.53 -4.62
C VAL A 223 3.76 0.59 -5.81
N ARG A 224 2.91 -0.40 -5.72
CA ARG A 224 2.73 -1.43 -6.74
C ARG A 224 1.27 -1.66 -7.03
N VAL A 225 0.94 -1.89 -8.31
CA VAL A 225 -0.37 -2.38 -8.74
C VAL A 225 -0.20 -3.48 -9.79
N VAL A 226 -1.04 -4.49 -9.71
CA VAL A 226 -1.14 -5.55 -10.72
C VAL A 226 -2.56 -5.54 -11.26
N THR A 227 -2.69 -5.39 -12.57
CA THR A 227 -3.98 -5.44 -13.28
C THR A 227 -4.04 -6.71 -14.12
N THR A 228 -5.14 -7.45 -14.05
CA THR A 228 -5.35 -8.63 -14.90
C THR A 228 -6.26 -8.24 -16.05
N VAL A 229 -5.80 -8.45 -17.27
CA VAL A 229 -6.57 -8.13 -18.48
C VAL A 229 -6.71 -9.37 -19.34
N THR A 230 -7.94 -9.61 -19.81
CA THR A 230 -8.25 -10.69 -20.73
C THR A 230 -8.56 -10.10 -22.11
N TYR A 231 -7.81 -10.52 -23.11
CA TYR A 231 -8.00 -10.12 -24.51
C TYR A 231 -8.53 -11.28 -25.33
N SER A 232 -9.39 -10.99 -26.31
CA SER A 232 -9.69 -11.92 -27.39
C SER A 232 -8.58 -11.90 -28.43
N LEU A 233 -8.33 -13.05 -29.07
CA LEU A 233 -7.36 -13.20 -30.15
C LEU A 233 -8.07 -13.46 -31.47
N LYS A 234 -7.52 -12.90 -32.56
CA LYS A 234 -7.87 -13.18 -33.98
C LYS A 234 -6.70 -13.85 -34.68
N ASP A 235 -7.01 -14.58 -35.72
CA ASP A 235 -6.04 -15.10 -36.68
C ASP A 235 -5.49 -13.98 -37.57
#